data_3349337f2f34e69219e97da535fed158
#
_entry.id   3349337f2f34e69219e97da535fed158
#
_cell.length_a   1.000
_cell.length_b   1.000
_cell.length_c   1.000
_cell.angle_alpha   90.00
_cell.angle_beta   90.00
_cell.angle_gamma   90.00
#
_symmetry.space_group_name_H-M   'P 1'
#
loop_
_entity.id
_entity.type
_entity.pdbx_description
1 polymer ?
#
loop_
_entity_poly.entity_id
_entity_poly.type
_entity_poly.pdbx_seq_one_letter_code
_entity_poly.pdbx_strand_id
1 'polypeptide(L)'
;MSIPNSPDYQLEQSIASLFSAVTGVNVYTTTRTGARTFPYIAISARPIRQLVTPYSGVYEMEVAVNYSDSSAKVSSSTFDTTYLDIFASLYGTGQSLQFEIQDNSTDIHVYMARISSQTPTIQIAKRAWNKGLVISAIVTPDPTGDGQAELDFSQYLNSQYLAVI
;
A
#
# COMPACT_ATOMS: atom_id res chain seq x y z
N MET A 1 -5.90 15.90 16.06
CA MET A 1 -5.11 15.60 14.86
C MET A 1 -6.01 15.03 13.78
N SER A 2 -5.88 15.51 12.58
CA SER A 2 -6.68 14.99 11.48
C SER A 2 -6.06 13.70 10.94
N ILE A 3 -6.65 12.57 11.28
CA ILE A 3 -6.22 11.26 10.79
C ILE A 3 -6.20 11.19 9.25
N PRO A 4 -7.20 11.79 8.53
CA PRO A 4 -7.22 11.75 7.07
C PRO A 4 -5.98 12.33 6.37
N ASN A 5 -5.22 13.18 7.04
CA ASN A 5 -4.03 13.79 6.45
C ASN A 5 -2.73 13.06 6.80
N SER A 6 -2.80 11.99 7.56
CA SER A 6 -1.60 11.20 7.86
C SER A 6 -1.17 10.37 6.65
N PRO A 7 0.15 10.25 6.37
CA PRO A 7 0.64 9.50 5.21
C PRO A 7 0.24 8.02 5.23
N ASP A 8 0.21 7.39 6.39
CA ASP A 8 -0.17 6.00 6.54
C ASP A 8 -1.63 5.78 6.18
N TYR A 9 -2.53 6.62 6.69
CA TYR A 9 -3.95 6.56 6.35
C TYR A 9 -4.17 6.74 4.85
N GLN A 10 -3.59 7.76 4.25
CA GLN A 10 -3.76 8.06 2.84
C GLN A 10 -3.21 6.95 1.95
N LEU A 11 -2.07 6.39 2.31
CA LEU A 11 -1.47 5.31 1.56
C LEU A 11 -2.34 4.03 1.63
N GLU A 12 -2.88 3.70 2.80
CA GLU A 12 -3.82 2.59 2.95
C GLU A 12 -5.06 2.77 2.08
N GLN A 13 -5.65 3.95 2.09
CA GLN A 13 -6.85 4.25 1.30
C GLN A 13 -6.57 4.16 -0.20
N SER A 14 -5.43 4.64 -0.64
CA SER A 14 -5.03 4.57 -2.05
C SER A 14 -4.88 3.14 -2.53
N ILE A 15 -4.23 2.30 -1.73
CA ILE A 15 -4.04 0.88 -2.06
C ILE A 15 -5.37 0.13 -1.97
N ALA A 16 -6.21 0.45 -0.98
CA ALA A 16 -7.55 -0.14 -0.87
C ALA A 16 -8.40 0.15 -2.10
N SER A 17 -8.27 1.34 -2.68
CA SER A 17 -8.98 1.71 -3.90
C SER A 17 -8.58 0.84 -5.08
N LEU A 18 -7.32 0.46 -5.19
CA LEU A 18 -6.85 -0.45 -6.24
C LEU A 18 -7.51 -1.83 -6.12
N PHE A 19 -7.68 -2.32 -4.90
CA PHE A 19 -8.29 -3.63 -4.67
C PHE A 19 -9.81 -3.62 -4.82
N SER A 20 -10.44 -2.45 -4.89
CA SER A 20 -11.90 -2.35 -5.08
C SER A 20 -12.36 -2.95 -6.42
N ALA A 21 -11.46 -3.08 -7.38
CA ALA A 21 -11.73 -3.73 -8.65
C ALA A 21 -11.88 -5.26 -8.54
N VAL A 22 -11.42 -5.86 -7.46
CA VAL A 22 -11.52 -7.31 -7.24
C VAL A 22 -12.89 -7.64 -6.65
N THR A 23 -13.72 -8.30 -7.44
CA THR A 23 -15.10 -8.61 -7.06
C THR A 23 -15.14 -9.68 -5.96
N GLY A 24 -16.00 -9.47 -4.98
CA GLY A 24 -16.31 -10.48 -3.96
C GLY A 24 -15.30 -10.57 -2.83
N VAL A 25 -14.33 -9.67 -2.77
CA VAL A 25 -13.32 -9.63 -1.70
C VAL A 25 -13.53 -8.39 -0.84
N ASN A 26 -13.59 -8.58 0.48
CA ASN A 26 -13.71 -7.49 1.43
C ASN A 26 -12.34 -6.87 1.70
N VAL A 27 -12.25 -5.55 1.73
CA VAL A 27 -11.00 -4.82 1.99
C VAL A 27 -11.09 -4.15 3.34
N TYR A 28 -10.12 -4.43 4.20
CA TYR A 28 -10.02 -3.86 5.55
C TYR A 28 -8.73 -3.06 5.68
N THR A 29 -8.85 -1.86 6.19
CA THR A 29 -7.72 -1.01 6.57
C THR A 29 -7.65 -0.91 8.09
N THR A 30 -6.62 -0.28 8.63
CA THR A 30 -6.48 -0.11 10.08
C THR A 30 -7.60 0.73 10.70
N THR A 31 -8.29 1.55 9.90
CA THR A 31 -9.39 2.38 10.38
C THR A 31 -10.75 1.68 10.32
N ARG A 32 -10.86 0.57 9.62
CA ARG A 32 -12.08 -0.22 9.55
C ARG A 32 -12.07 -1.27 10.66
N THR A 33 -12.88 -1.05 11.68
CA THR A 33 -12.99 -1.95 12.82
C THR A 33 -14.12 -2.97 12.61
N GLY A 34 -14.07 -4.05 13.39
CA GLY A 34 -15.08 -5.11 13.37
C GLY A 34 -14.53 -6.45 12.92
N ALA A 35 -15.41 -7.47 12.96
CA ALA A 35 -15.04 -8.82 12.55
C ALA A 35 -14.81 -8.89 11.04
N ARG A 36 -13.72 -9.56 10.66
CA ARG A 36 -13.37 -9.75 9.25
C ARG A 36 -14.13 -10.95 8.69
N THR A 37 -14.67 -10.78 7.49
CA THR A 37 -15.43 -11.82 6.79
C THR A 37 -14.63 -12.31 5.58
N PHE A 38 -14.46 -13.62 5.46
CA PHE A 38 -13.81 -14.23 4.29
C PHE A 38 -14.64 -14.05 3.01
N PRO A 39 -13.98 -13.89 1.86
CA PRO A 39 -12.57 -13.62 1.69
C PRO A 39 -12.24 -12.14 2.00
N TYR A 40 -11.06 -11.86 2.49
CA TYR A 40 -10.69 -10.48 2.77
C TYR A 40 -9.23 -10.17 2.47
N ILE A 41 -8.97 -8.90 2.22
CA ILE A 41 -7.64 -8.31 2.16
C ILE A 41 -7.51 -7.35 3.34
N ALA A 42 -6.45 -7.49 4.12
CA ALA A 42 -6.13 -6.58 5.22
C ALA A 42 -4.90 -5.76 4.83
N ILE A 43 -5.00 -4.45 4.94
CA ILE A 43 -3.96 -3.50 4.59
C ILE A 43 -3.55 -2.73 5.83
N SER A 44 -2.25 -2.66 6.08
CA SER A 44 -1.70 -1.91 7.21
C SER A 44 -0.44 -1.19 6.76
N ALA A 45 -0.45 0.13 6.79
CA ALA A 45 0.70 0.96 6.46
C ALA A 45 1.34 1.48 7.74
N ARG A 46 2.67 1.56 7.74
CA ARG A 46 3.42 2.17 8.84
C ARG A 46 4.61 2.94 8.30
N PRO A 47 4.96 4.08 8.92
CA PRO A 47 6.21 4.75 8.59
C PRO A 47 7.39 3.95 9.17
N ILE A 48 8.46 3.84 8.39
CA ILE A 48 9.72 3.25 8.83
C ILE A 48 10.64 4.35 9.34
N ARG A 49 10.81 5.40 8.55
CA ARG A 49 11.68 6.54 8.89
C ARG A 49 11.40 7.71 7.96
N GLN A 50 11.82 8.89 8.38
CA GLN A 50 11.94 10.02 7.48
C GLN A 50 13.26 9.95 6.73
N LEU A 51 13.23 10.27 5.44
CA LEU A 51 14.40 10.24 4.59
C LEU A 51 15.07 11.61 4.56
N VAL A 52 16.35 11.60 4.26
CA VAL A 52 17.24 12.75 4.07
C VAL A 52 17.54 13.45 5.39
N THR A 53 16.55 14.02 6.06
CA THR A 53 16.70 14.57 7.42
C THR A 53 15.49 14.20 8.28
N PRO A 54 15.63 14.27 9.63
CA PRO A 54 14.50 13.95 10.53
C PRO A 54 13.25 14.81 10.35
N TYR A 55 13.36 15.94 9.65
CA TYR A 55 12.25 16.89 9.50
C TYR A 55 11.87 17.13 8.04
N SER A 56 12.27 16.23 7.13
CA SER A 56 12.03 16.42 5.70
C SER A 56 10.55 16.31 5.31
N GLY A 57 9.74 15.60 6.11
CA GLY A 57 8.37 15.28 5.72
C GLY A 57 8.27 14.18 4.67
N VAL A 58 9.39 13.60 4.25
CA VAL A 58 9.43 12.50 3.29
C VAL A 58 9.64 11.20 4.04
N TYR A 59 8.68 10.30 3.91
CA TYR A 59 8.63 9.07 4.70
C TYR A 59 8.90 7.85 3.84
N GLU A 60 9.77 6.97 4.34
CA GLU A 60 9.82 5.59 3.87
C GLU A 60 8.72 4.82 4.60
N MET A 61 7.81 4.25 3.82
CA MET A 61 6.63 3.55 4.32
C MET A 61 6.70 2.07 3.97
N GLU A 62 6.11 1.26 4.83
CA GLU A 62 5.92 -0.16 4.58
C GLU A 62 4.43 -0.49 4.69
N VAL A 63 3.89 -1.13 3.66
CA VAL A 63 2.48 -1.52 3.63
C VAL A 63 2.39 -3.04 3.57
N ALA A 64 1.85 -3.64 4.61
CA ALA A 64 1.56 -5.06 4.64
C ALA A 64 0.17 -5.29 4.03
N VAL A 65 0.09 -6.18 3.06
CA VAL A 65 -1.16 -6.58 2.40
C VAL A 65 -1.31 -8.08 2.58
N ASN A 66 -2.36 -8.50 3.27
CA ASN A 66 -2.62 -9.91 3.54
C ASN A 66 -3.98 -10.30 2.97
N TYR A 67 -3.99 -11.32 2.13
CA TYR A 67 -5.20 -11.94 1.61
C TYR A 67 -5.49 -13.23 2.37
N SER A 68 -6.72 -13.39 2.82
CA SER A 68 -7.17 -14.58 3.54
C SER A 68 -8.51 -15.06 3.02
N ASP A 69 -8.67 -16.37 2.97
CA ASP A 69 -9.94 -17.01 2.63
C ASP A 69 -10.10 -18.31 3.41
N SER A 70 -11.32 -18.81 3.47
CA SER A 70 -11.66 -20.04 4.20
C SER A 70 -11.05 -21.26 3.52
N SER A 71 -10.21 -22.02 4.24
CA SER A 71 -9.66 -23.28 3.73
C SER A 71 -10.69 -24.41 3.71
N ALA A 72 -11.82 -24.24 4.42
CA ALA A 72 -12.92 -25.21 4.38
C ALA A 72 -13.77 -25.07 3.13
N LYS A 73 -13.82 -23.89 2.50
CA LYS A 73 -14.69 -23.60 1.34
C LYS A 73 -13.93 -23.49 0.02
N VAL A 74 -12.64 -23.21 0.09
CA VAL A 74 -11.82 -22.87 -1.07
C VAL A 74 -10.57 -23.75 -1.08
N SER A 75 -10.23 -24.31 -2.24
CA SER A 75 -8.99 -25.05 -2.42
C SER A 75 -7.79 -24.10 -2.49
N SER A 76 -6.59 -24.61 -2.24
CA SER A 76 -5.37 -23.81 -2.37
C SER A 76 -5.16 -23.25 -3.77
N SER A 77 -5.52 -24.03 -4.81
CA SER A 77 -5.37 -23.57 -6.20
C SER A 77 -6.34 -22.45 -6.53
N THR A 78 -7.58 -22.50 -6.04
CA THR A 78 -8.55 -21.41 -6.22
C THR A 78 -8.11 -20.17 -5.45
N PHE A 79 -7.58 -20.35 -4.25
CA PHE A 79 -7.02 -19.26 -3.45
C PHE A 79 -5.87 -18.58 -4.19
N ASP A 80 -4.94 -19.35 -4.73
CA ASP A 80 -3.80 -18.80 -5.47
C ASP A 80 -4.24 -18.08 -6.75
N THR A 81 -5.26 -18.56 -7.43
CA THR A 81 -5.82 -17.90 -8.62
C THR A 81 -6.42 -16.54 -8.24
N THR A 82 -7.16 -16.47 -7.14
CA THR A 82 -7.73 -15.20 -6.67
C THR A 82 -6.61 -14.24 -6.23
N TYR A 83 -5.56 -14.75 -5.61
CA TYR A 83 -4.41 -13.94 -5.25
C TYR A 83 -3.74 -13.32 -6.50
N LEU A 84 -3.64 -14.07 -7.58
CA LEU A 84 -3.11 -13.53 -8.84
C LEU A 84 -3.97 -12.38 -9.38
N ASP A 85 -5.29 -12.47 -9.24
CA ASP A 85 -6.18 -11.37 -9.62
C ASP A 85 -5.95 -10.14 -8.75
N ILE A 86 -5.76 -10.34 -7.45
CA ILE A 86 -5.43 -9.28 -6.50
C ILE A 86 -4.10 -8.64 -6.87
N PHE A 87 -3.09 -9.46 -7.13
CA PHE A 87 -1.78 -8.98 -7.55
C PHE A 87 -1.87 -8.17 -8.85
N ALA A 88 -2.64 -8.66 -9.82
CA ALA A 88 -2.82 -7.99 -11.10
C ALA A 88 -3.50 -6.63 -10.94
N SER A 89 -4.39 -6.45 -9.96
CA SER A 89 -5.08 -5.19 -9.72
C SER A 89 -4.11 -4.05 -9.32
N LEU A 90 -2.94 -4.38 -8.78
CA LEU A 90 -1.90 -3.40 -8.48
C LEU A 90 -1.27 -2.80 -9.73
N TYR A 91 -1.49 -3.40 -10.88
CA TYR A 91 -0.97 -2.96 -12.18
C TYR A 91 -2.09 -2.83 -13.21
N GLY A 92 -3.30 -2.46 -12.76
CA GLY A 92 -4.53 -2.57 -13.52
C GLY A 92 -4.55 -1.81 -14.85
N THR A 93 -3.84 -0.69 -14.95
CA THR A 93 -3.76 0.10 -16.19
C THR A 93 -2.49 -0.19 -17.00
N GLY A 94 -1.66 -1.12 -16.55
CA GLY A 94 -0.36 -1.41 -17.17
C GLY A 94 0.74 -0.43 -16.83
N GLN A 95 0.47 0.51 -15.93
CA GLN A 95 1.47 1.45 -15.41
C GLN A 95 2.25 0.85 -14.24
N SER A 96 3.29 1.54 -13.79
CA SER A 96 4.02 1.13 -12.60
C SER A 96 3.16 1.23 -11.35
N LEU A 97 3.49 0.44 -10.33
CA LEU A 97 2.79 0.49 -9.04
C LEU A 97 2.76 1.91 -8.45
N GLN A 98 3.85 2.66 -8.60
CA GLN A 98 3.93 4.04 -8.13
C GLN A 98 2.84 4.91 -8.78
N PHE A 99 2.64 4.81 -10.09
CA PHE A 99 1.60 5.57 -10.79
C PHE A 99 0.19 5.09 -10.40
N GLU A 100 -0.01 3.79 -10.26
CA GLU A 100 -1.31 3.25 -9.85
C GLU A 100 -1.72 3.78 -8.48
N ILE A 101 -0.80 3.81 -7.52
CA ILE A 101 -1.07 4.35 -6.19
C ILE A 101 -1.29 5.86 -6.27
N GLN A 102 -0.47 6.59 -7.03
CA GLN A 102 -0.60 8.04 -7.16
C GLN A 102 -1.93 8.45 -7.78
N ASP A 103 -2.40 7.72 -8.80
CA ASP A 103 -3.67 8.02 -9.45
C ASP A 103 -4.87 7.85 -8.51
N ASN A 104 -4.72 7.08 -7.44
CA ASN A 104 -5.75 6.87 -6.43
C ASN A 104 -5.51 7.68 -5.15
N SER A 105 -4.57 8.63 -5.18
CA SER A 105 -4.20 9.45 -4.03
C SER A 105 -4.46 10.91 -4.31
N THR A 106 -4.95 11.64 -3.30
CA THR A 106 -5.19 13.09 -3.40
C THR A 106 -4.35 13.90 -2.43
N ASP A 107 -4.01 13.32 -1.28
CA ASP A 107 -3.39 14.05 -0.17
C ASP A 107 -1.95 13.63 0.09
N ILE A 108 -1.39 12.76 -0.74
CA ILE A 108 0.01 12.38 -0.69
C ILE A 108 0.62 12.41 -2.09
N HIS A 109 1.93 12.63 -2.13
CA HIS A 109 2.72 12.43 -3.33
C HIS A 109 3.57 11.17 -3.16
N VAL A 110 3.51 10.27 -4.12
CA VAL A 110 4.21 8.99 -4.11
C VAL A 110 5.40 9.06 -5.06
N TYR A 111 6.60 9.05 -4.50
CA TYR A 111 7.83 9.12 -5.31
C TYR A 111 8.26 7.76 -5.81
N MET A 112 8.03 6.73 -5.02
CA MET A 112 8.41 5.37 -5.34
C MET A 112 7.47 4.40 -4.64
N ALA A 113 7.15 3.30 -5.32
CA ALA A 113 6.47 2.17 -4.70
C ALA A 113 6.91 0.89 -5.41
N ARG A 114 7.16 -0.15 -4.63
CA ARG A 114 7.54 -1.47 -5.15
C ARG A 114 7.10 -2.56 -4.19
N ILE A 115 6.90 -3.75 -4.73
CA ILE A 115 6.70 -4.94 -3.90
C ILE A 115 8.07 -5.41 -3.45
N SER A 116 8.31 -5.35 -2.13
CA SER A 116 9.61 -5.70 -1.55
C SER A 116 9.70 -7.17 -1.15
N SER A 117 8.58 -7.80 -0.81
CA SER A 117 8.55 -9.21 -0.46
C SER A 117 7.15 -9.80 -0.65
N GLN A 118 7.09 -11.13 -0.77
CA GLN A 118 5.86 -11.88 -0.79
C GLN A 118 6.04 -13.13 0.08
N THR A 119 4.95 -13.55 0.74
CA THR A 119 4.95 -14.80 1.51
C THR A 119 4.35 -15.92 0.68
N PRO A 120 4.73 -17.19 0.93
CA PRO A 120 4.04 -18.32 0.30
C PRO A 120 2.63 -18.47 0.85
N THR A 121 1.80 -19.22 0.13
CA THR A 121 0.48 -19.61 0.62
C THR A 121 0.65 -20.54 1.80
N ILE A 122 0.05 -20.18 2.94
CA ILE A 122 0.05 -20.99 4.16
C ILE A 122 -1.37 -21.20 4.65
N GLN A 123 -1.56 -22.28 5.40
CA GLN A 123 -2.83 -22.55 6.08
C GLN A 123 -2.68 -22.24 7.56
N ILE A 124 -3.50 -21.31 8.06
CA ILE A 124 -3.49 -20.90 9.47
C ILE A 124 -4.56 -21.64 10.22
N ALA A 125 -4.16 -22.36 11.29
CA ALA A 125 -5.05 -23.07 12.20
C ALA A 125 -6.04 -24.01 11.51
N LYS A 126 -5.72 -24.52 10.33
CA LYS A 126 -6.58 -25.37 9.49
C LYS A 126 -7.93 -24.71 9.13
N ARG A 127 -8.01 -23.40 9.21
CA ARG A 127 -9.24 -22.63 8.97
C ARG A 127 -9.16 -21.68 7.79
N ALA A 128 -7.97 -21.16 7.55
CA ALA A 128 -7.80 -20.11 6.56
C ALA A 128 -6.52 -20.30 5.75
N TRP A 129 -6.61 -20.03 4.46
CA TRP A 129 -5.45 -19.76 3.62
C TRP A 129 -5.00 -18.32 3.86
N ASN A 130 -3.73 -18.09 3.84
CA ASN A 130 -3.16 -16.74 3.97
C ASN A 130 -1.99 -16.59 3.04
N LYS A 131 -1.94 -15.44 2.38
CA LYS A 131 -0.81 -15.05 1.53
C LYS A 131 -0.70 -13.55 1.56
N GLY A 132 0.52 -13.04 1.68
CA GLY A 132 0.74 -11.62 1.82
C GLY A 132 1.85 -11.10 0.93
N LEU A 133 1.86 -9.80 0.80
CA LEU A 133 2.96 -9.06 0.19
C LEU A 133 3.24 -7.80 0.99
N VAL A 134 4.43 -7.26 0.81
CA VAL A 134 4.84 -6.00 1.43
C VAL A 134 5.21 -5.03 0.32
N ILE A 135 4.61 -3.86 0.38
CA ILE A 135 4.91 -2.75 -0.52
C ILE A 135 5.80 -1.76 0.24
N SER A 136 6.95 -1.43 -0.33
CA SER A 136 7.78 -0.34 0.16
C SER A 136 7.52 0.89 -0.69
N ALA A 137 7.28 2.02 -0.05
CA ALA A 137 6.96 3.26 -0.73
C ALA A 137 7.69 4.44 -0.09
N ILE A 138 7.94 5.47 -0.89
CA ILE A 138 8.45 6.75 -0.42
C ILE A 138 7.38 7.78 -0.73
N VAL A 139 6.86 8.42 0.30
CA VAL A 139 5.73 9.35 0.19
C VAL A 139 5.98 10.62 0.99
N THR A 140 5.32 11.69 0.59
CA THR A 140 5.24 12.92 1.39
C THR A 140 3.77 13.38 1.42
N PRO A 141 3.31 13.97 2.53
CA PRO A 141 1.99 14.60 2.54
C PRO A 141 1.92 15.73 1.52
N ASP A 142 0.83 15.78 0.79
CA ASP A 142 0.52 16.84 -0.16
C ASP A 142 -0.92 17.30 0.06
N PRO A 143 -1.15 18.14 1.08
CA PRO A 143 -2.51 18.54 1.43
C PRO A 143 -3.21 19.38 0.35
N THR A 144 -2.47 19.90 -0.62
CA THR A 144 -3.07 20.64 -1.74
C THR A 144 -3.46 19.72 -2.89
N GLY A 145 -2.84 18.54 -2.99
CA GLY A 145 -3.08 17.58 -4.07
C GLY A 145 -2.61 18.04 -5.44
N ASP A 146 -1.74 19.05 -5.50
CA ASP A 146 -1.30 19.65 -6.75
C ASP A 146 0.13 19.29 -7.16
N GLY A 147 0.78 18.39 -6.42
CA GLY A 147 2.14 17.96 -6.71
C GLY A 147 3.23 18.91 -6.20
N GLN A 148 2.88 19.90 -5.43
CA GLN A 148 3.86 20.85 -4.90
C GLN A 148 4.92 20.17 -4.04
N ALA A 149 4.54 19.13 -3.31
CA ALA A 149 5.46 18.35 -2.50
C ALA A 149 6.56 17.67 -3.33
N GLU A 150 6.25 17.27 -4.56
CA GLU A 150 7.26 16.72 -5.46
C GLU A 150 8.34 17.74 -5.79
N LEU A 151 7.95 18.96 -6.11
CA LEU A 151 8.90 20.02 -6.40
C LEU A 151 9.80 20.32 -5.19
N ASP A 152 9.20 20.40 -4.03
CA ASP A 152 9.93 20.66 -2.79
C ASP A 152 10.93 19.54 -2.49
N PHE A 153 10.52 18.29 -2.68
CA PHE A 153 11.39 17.14 -2.48
C PHE A 153 12.56 17.14 -3.48
N SER A 154 12.28 17.41 -4.74
CA SER A 154 13.30 17.46 -5.78
C SER A 154 14.32 18.56 -5.52
N GLN A 155 13.88 19.75 -5.12
CA GLN A 155 14.75 20.83 -4.73
C GLN A 155 15.60 20.47 -3.52
N TYR A 156 15.00 19.84 -2.53
CA TYR A 156 15.70 19.42 -1.33
C TYR A 156 16.81 18.41 -1.65
N LEU A 157 16.50 17.39 -2.45
CA LEU A 157 17.50 16.41 -2.87
C LEU A 157 18.65 17.07 -3.64
N ASN A 158 18.34 17.95 -4.57
CA ASN A 158 19.34 18.64 -5.35
C ASN A 158 20.28 19.47 -4.46
N SER A 159 19.75 20.21 -3.50
CA SER A 159 20.55 21.03 -2.63
C SER A 159 21.40 20.21 -1.65
N GLN A 160 20.89 19.07 -1.17
CA GLN A 160 21.59 18.25 -0.20
C GLN A 160 22.63 17.31 -0.84
N TYR A 161 22.31 16.72 -1.95
CA TYR A 161 23.20 15.76 -2.61
C TYR A 161 24.22 16.41 -3.51
N LEU A 162 23.88 17.47 -4.22
CA LEU A 162 24.83 18.19 -5.06
C LEU A 162 25.86 18.96 -4.23
N ALA A 163 25.49 19.40 -3.05
CA ALA A 163 26.43 20.08 -2.15
C ALA A 163 27.51 19.16 -1.58
N VAL A 164 27.30 17.84 -1.62
CA VAL A 164 28.25 16.83 -1.12
C VAL A 164 29.21 16.37 -2.21
N ILE A 165 28.84 16.54 -3.44
CA ILE A 165 29.66 16.18 -4.58
C ILE A 165 30.66 17.30 -4.87
#